data_adece3c376018b2819f8026e67332c09
#
_entry.id   adece3c376018b2819f8026e67332c09
#
_cell.length_a   1.000
_cell.length_b   1.000
_cell.length_c   1.000
_cell.angle_alpha   90.00
_cell.angle_beta   90.00
_cell.angle_gamma   90.00
#
_symmetry.space_group_name_H-M   'P 1'
#
loop_
_entity.id
_entity.type
_entity.pdbx_description
1 polymer ?
#
loop_
_entity_poly.entity_id
_entity_poly.type
_entity_poly.pdbx_seq_one_letter_code
_entity_poly.pdbx_strand_id
1 'polypeptide(L)'
;RQMCIRDSSTSFLKGNSKERRLLPFLYMIDDVEKWNDIDELKKANPNMGVSVKESFFIDEIAVAEGSLSKKAEFLTKYCNIKQNSSIAWLEYQTVEKAEILKTLEDFRECYAVGGIDLSQTTDLTAASVVIEKEGVLYAFTQFFMPKNRLETLQAADGVPYDIFVKKGIITLSGDNYVNYKDVFNWYVWLLETYGIRVLKIGYDRYSAQYLVDDLKNYGFHTDDVYQGENLTPVIREFEGIIKDGDFKIANNKLLQSHFLNVALKHNMETRKFRPIKIEQRAHIDGFVSVIDAMTLRQKYHEEVGELLKNAA
;
A
#
# COMPACT_ATOMS: atom_id res chain seq x y z
N ARG A 1 14.54 -2.70 6.75
CA ARG A 1 15.22 -2.17 7.97
C ARG A 1 15.32 -0.65 7.96
N GLN A 2 15.75 -0.01 6.86
CA GLN A 2 15.84 1.45 6.74
C GLN A 2 14.49 2.17 6.85
N MET A 3 13.42 1.60 6.27
CA MET A 3 12.07 2.18 6.29
C MET A 3 11.53 2.32 7.71
N CYS A 4 11.67 1.28 8.54
CA CYS A 4 11.21 1.33 9.94
C CYS A 4 12.03 2.28 10.82
N ILE A 5 13.34 2.40 10.60
CA ILE A 5 14.20 3.32 11.36
C ILE A 5 13.78 4.77 11.08
N ARG A 6 13.61 5.14 9.81
CA ARG A 6 13.16 6.48 9.41
C ARG A 6 11.78 6.82 9.96
N ASP A 7 10.81 5.91 9.79
CA ASP A 7 9.43 6.13 10.24
C ASP A 7 9.36 6.26 11.77
N SER A 8 10.10 5.41 12.53
CA SER A 8 10.23 5.53 13.98
C SER A 8 10.90 6.84 14.38
N SER A 9 11.94 7.25 13.67
CA SER A 9 12.65 8.52 13.91
C SER A 9 11.75 9.71 13.62
N THR A 10 11.03 9.70 12.50
CA THR A 10 10.08 10.75 12.13
C THR A 10 8.92 10.84 13.14
N SER A 11 8.38 9.70 13.57
CA SER A 11 7.33 9.63 14.60
C SER A 11 7.81 10.20 15.93
N PHE A 12 9.05 9.90 16.32
CA PHE A 12 9.68 10.45 17.51
C PHE A 12 9.83 11.97 17.44
N LEU A 13 10.37 12.48 16.32
CA LEU A 13 10.60 13.93 16.12
C LEU A 13 9.29 14.71 16.03
N LYS A 14 8.21 14.10 15.55
CA LYS A 14 6.85 14.68 15.54
C LYS A 14 6.14 14.58 16.90
N GLY A 15 6.80 14.03 17.94
CA GLY A 15 6.22 13.88 19.29
C GLY A 15 5.19 12.76 19.42
N ASN A 16 5.05 11.90 18.41
CA ASN A 16 4.05 10.82 18.38
C ASN A 16 4.55 9.50 18.99
N SER A 17 5.81 9.46 19.49
CA SER A 17 6.42 8.28 20.10
C SER A 17 6.73 8.50 21.56
N LYS A 18 6.47 7.50 22.41
CA LYS A 18 6.84 7.46 23.82
C LYS A 18 8.23 6.85 24.07
N GLU A 19 8.97 6.52 23.04
CA GLU A 19 10.31 5.93 23.13
C GLU A 19 11.31 6.95 23.74
N ARG A 20 11.94 6.61 24.86
CA ARG A 20 12.85 7.52 25.57
C ARG A 20 14.33 7.28 25.28
N ARG A 21 14.67 6.19 24.58
CA ARG A 21 16.05 5.77 24.30
C ARG A 21 16.47 6.01 22.86
N LEU A 22 15.65 6.69 22.08
CA LEU A 22 15.92 7.01 20.67
C LEU A 22 16.39 8.47 20.58
N LEU A 23 17.53 8.69 19.96
CA LEU A 23 18.04 10.01 19.58
C LEU A 23 18.21 10.04 18.06
N PRO A 24 17.16 10.39 17.30
CA PRO A 24 17.20 10.36 15.85
C PRO A 24 17.83 11.64 15.30
N PHE A 25 18.68 11.48 14.27
CA PHE A 25 19.16 12.55 13.41
C PHE A 25 18.70 12.24 11.99
N LEU A 26 17.89 13.12 11.41
CA LEU A 26 17.43 13.03 10.05
C LEU A 26 17.99 14.20 9.25
N TYR A 27 18.97 13.92 8.41
CA TYR A 27 19.54 14.87 7.48
C TYR A 27 18.82 14.73 6.15
N MET A 28 17.85 15.58 5.89
CA MET A 28 17.05 15.61 4.66
C MET A 28 16.57 17.03 4.40
N ILE A 29 16.17 17.31 3.16
CA ILE A 29 15.50 18.58 2.84
C ILE A 29 14.11 18.60 3.47
N ASP A 30 13.61 19.78 3.84
CA ASP A 30 12.27 19.96 4.43
C ASP A 30 11.19 20.08 3.38
N ASP A 31 11.50 20.72 2.26
CA ASP A 31 10.58 20.99 1.15
C ASP A 31 11.09 20.35 -0.14
N VAL A 32 10.38 19.32 -0.61
CA VAL A 32 10.77 18.58 -1.81
C VAL A 32 10.67 19.43 -3.09
N GLU A 33 9.79 20.44 -3.13
CA GLU A 33 9.69 21.34 -4.28
C GLU A 33 10.93 22.24 -4.42
N LYS A 34 11.69 22.43 -3.32
CA LYS A 34 12.96 23.15 -3.29
C LYS A 34 14.18 22.27 -3.40
N TRP A 35 14.06 21.12 -4.04
CA TRP A 35 15.13 20.12 -4.17
C TRP A 35 16.41 20.66 -4.82
N ASN A 36 16.34 21.73 -5.60
CA ASN A 36 17.45 22.41 -6.27
C ASN A 36 17.92 23.69 -5.55
N ASP A 37 17.40 23.96 -4.35
CA ASP A 37 17.84 25.08 -3.52
C ASP A 37 19.03 24.66 -2.66
N ILE A 38 20.13 25.42 -2.74
CA ILE A 38 21.38 25.11 -2.01
C ILE A 38 21.19 25.21 -0.49
N ASP A 39 20.34 26.13 0.00
CA ASP A 39 20.12 26.24 1.44
C ASP A 39 19.26 25.08 1.99
N GLU A 40 18.33 24.57 1.20
CA GLU A 40 17.62 23.33 1.51
C GLU A 40 18.60 22.12 1.49
N LEU A 41 19.49 22.04 0.50
CA LEU A 41 20.46 20.97 0.38
C LEU A 41 21.47 20.93 1.53
N LYS A 42 21.80 22.06 2.15
CA LYS A 42 22.66 22.13 3.36
C LYS A 42 22.07 21.34 4.53
N LYS A 43 20.74 21.29 4.67
CA LYS A 43 20.06 20.53 5.71
C LYS A 43 20.27 19.02 5.55
N ALA A 44 20.29 18.55 4.29
CA ALA A 44 20.55 17.15 3.97
C ALA A 44 22.04 16.80 3.95
N ASN A 45 22.92 17.79 3.77
CA ASN A 45 24.36 17.61 3.59
C ASN A 45 25.16 18.53 4.51
N PRO A 46 25.30 18.18 5.81
CA PRO A 46 25.96 19.03 6.82
C PRO A 46 27.43 19.29 6.51
N ASN A 47 28.05 18.48 5.63
CA ASN A 47 29.46 18.66 5.20
C ASN A 47 29.60 19.55 3.96
N MET A 48 28.52 20.13 3.43
CA MET A 48 28.57 21.07 2.32
C MET A 48 29.35 22.35 2.73
N GLY A 49 30.28 22.75 1.90
CA GLY A 49 31.20 23.85 2.21
C GLY A 49 32.38 23.48 3.09
N VAL A 50 32.44 22.26 3.64
CA VAL A 50 33.56 21.73 4.42
C VAL A 50 34.35 20.69 3.64
N SER A 51 33.78 19.53 3.42
CA SER A 51 34.44 18.44 2.66
C SER A 51 33.94 18.34 1.21
N VAL A 52 32.75 18.86 0.91
CA VAL A 52 32.14 18.89 -0.42
C VAL A 52 31.83 20.33 -0.79
N LYS A 53 32.33 20.78 -1.95
CA LYS A 53 32.11 22.14 -2.44
C LYS A 53 30.68 22.35 -2.91
N GLU A 54 30.11 23.56 -2.69
CA GLU A 54 28.79 23.92 -3.22
C GLU A 54 28.68 23.77 -4.74
N SER A 55 29.78 24.10 -5.46
CA SER A 55 29.81 23.95 -6.93
C SER A 55 29.50 22.54 -7.42
N PHE A 56 29.89 21.50 -6.65
CA PHE A 56 29.54 20.12 -6.96
C PHE A 56 28.01 19.90 -7.00
N PHE A 57 27.28 20.45 -6.04
CA PHE A 57 25.83 20.31 -6.00
C PHE A 57 25.15 21.11 -7.12
N ILE A 58 25.68 22.26 -7.48
CA ILE A 58 25.19 23.08 -8.62
C ILE A 58 25.32 22.29 -9.92
N ASP A 59 26.47 21.64 -10.15
CA ASP A 59 26.69 20.80 -11.34
C ASP A 59 25.73 19.59 -11.36
N GLU A 60 25.55 18.92 -10.23
CA GLU A 60 24.63 17.77 -10.09
C GLU A 60 23.14 18.19 -10.27
N ILE A 61 22.75 19.37 -9.81
CA ILE A 61 21.41 19.94 -10.05
C ILE A 61 21.18 20.11 -11.55
N ALA A 62 22.14 20.71 -12.27
CA ALA A 62 22.02 20.91 -13.72
C ALA A 62 21.85 19.57 -14.47
N VAL A 63 22.54 18.52 -14.05
CA VAL A 63 22.37 17.17 -14.59
C VAL A 63 20.99 16.61 -14.27
N ALA A 64 20.49 16.83 -13.05
CA ALA A 64 19.20 16.34 -12.57
C ALA A 64 18.02 17.03 -13.29
N GLU A 65 18.12 18.32 -13.60
CA GLU A 65 17.11 19.06 -14.36
C GLU A 65 16.92 18.53 -15.79
N GLY A 66 17.98 17.94 -16.37
CA GLY A 66 17.94 17.40 -17.73
C GLY A 66 17.25 16.05 -17.88
N SER A 67 16.93 15.33 -16.79
CA SER A 67 16.38 13.96 -16.86
C SER A 67 15.65 13.56 -15.59
N LEU A 68 14.42 13.04 -15.74
CA LEU A 68 13.63 12.51 -14.61
C LEU A 68 14.36 11.41 -13.82
N SER A 69 15.09 10.52 -14.52
CA SER A 69 15.89 9.48 -13.88
C SER A 69 17.04 10.08 -13.06
N LYS A 70 17.70 11.11 -13.57
CA LYS A 70 18.79 11.81 -12.86
C LYS A 70 18.25 12.63 -11.69
N LYS A 71 17.07 13.24 -11.83
CA LYS A 71 16.38 13.90 -10.73
C LYS A 71 16.05 12.92 -9.60
N ALA A 72 15.51 11.74 -9.91
CA ALA A 72 15.23 10.71 -8.92
C ALA A 72 16.51 10.23 -8.20
N GLU A 73 17.61 10.07 -8.93
CA GLU A 73 18.93 9.75 -8.37
C GLU A 73 19.43 10.86 -7.43
N PHE A 74 19.33 12.13 -7.85
CA PHE A 74 19.69 13.30 -7.06
C PHE A 74 18.90 13.39 -5.77
N LEU A 75 17.57 13.27 -5.85
CA LEU A 75 16.67 13.30 -4.69
C LEU A 75 17.03 12.21 -3.67
N THR A 76 17.40 11.03 -4.16
CA THR A 76 17.79 9.93 -3.28
C THR A 76 19.16 10.16 -2.62
N LYS A 77 20.16 10.58 -3.40
CA LYS A 77 21.56 10.65 -2.94
C LYS A 77 21.89 11.92 -2.15
N TYR A 78 21.33 13.05 -2.57
CA TYR A 78 21.73 14.36 -2.02
C TYR A 78 20.63 15.07 -1.23
N CYS A 79 19.37 14.74 -1.48
CA CYS A 79 18.25 15.26 -0.68
C CYS A 79 17.82 14.29 0.43
N ASN A 80 18.31 13.05 0.41
CA ASN A 80 17.89 11.96 1.30
C ASN A 80 16.37 11.68 1.26
N ILE A 81 15.75 11.96 0.10
CA ILE A 81 14.35 11.69 -0.16
C ILE A 81 14.21 10.34 -0.82
N LYS A 82 13.36 9.47 -0.25
CA LYS A 82 13.05 8.19 -0.87
C LYS A 82 12.41 8.41 -2.23
N GLN A 83 12.95 7.75 -3.24
CA GLN A 83 12.37 7.66 -4.57
C GLN A 83 12.13 6.20 -4.90
N ASN A 84 11.08 5.94 -5.67
CA ASN A 84 10.84 4.62 -6.21
C ASN A 84 11.70 4.38 -7.45
N SER A 85 11.77 3.12 -7.85
CA SER A 85 12.30 2.74 -9.16
C SER A 85 11.57 3.54 -10.26
N SER A 86 12.29 3.93 -11.31
CA SER A 86 11.75 4.63 -12.49
C SER A 86 10.62 3.88 -13.22
N ILE A 87 10.38 2.63 -12.86
CA ILE A 87 9.33 1.77 -13.39
C ILE A 87 8.14 1.61 -12.43
N ALA A 88 8.17 2.22 -11.24
CA ALA A 88 7.06 2.16 -10.29
C ALA A 88 5.81 2.81 -10.86
N TRP A 89 4.64 2.22 -10.56
CA TRP A 89 3.35 2.76 -10.97
C TRP A 89 3.04 4.10 -10.28
N LEU A 90 3.24 4.19 -8.98
CA LEU A 90 2.98 5.40 -8.19
C LEU A 90 4.25 5.95 -7.57
N GLU A 91 4.32 7.26 -7.45
CA GLU A 91 5.39 7.95 -6.74
C GLU A 91 5.25 7.74 -5.23
N TYR A 92 6.39 7.67 -4.53
CA TYR A 92 6.42 7.51 -3.07
C TYR A 92 5.57 8.56 -2.35
N GLN A 93 5.68 9.82 -2.75
CA GLN A 93 4.94 10.94 -2.14
C GLN A 93 3.43 10.81 -2.29
N THR A 94 2.97 10.31 -3.43
CA THR A 94 1.54 10.07 -3.69
C THR A 94 0.98 9.04 -2.73
N VAL A 95 1.70 7.93 -2.51
CA VAL A 95 1.28 6.88 -1.57
C VAL A 95 1.41 7.33 -0.12
N GLU A 96 2.45 8.12 0.21
CA GLU A 96 2.62 8.69 1.57
C GLU A 96 1.48 9.64 1.94
N LYS A 97 1.04 10.50 1.02
CA LYS A 97 -0.12 11.41 1.21
C LYS A 97 -1.46 10.67 1.35
N ALA A 98 -1.53 9.43 0.89
CA ALA A 98 -2.72 8.59 1.07
C ALA A 98 -2.86 8.02 2.48
N GLU A 99 -1.84 8.12 3.34
CA GLU A 99 -1.91 7.61 4.72
C GLU A 99 -2.86 8.44 5.59
N ILE A 100 -3.66 7.74 6.39
CA ILE A 100 -4.55 8.37 7.36
C ILE A 100 -4.61 7.55 8.66
N LEU A 101 -4.80 8.23 9.80
CA LEU A 101 -4.90 7.61 11.13
C LEU A 101 -6.34 7.27 11.53
N LYS A 102 -7.21 6.93 10.60
CA LYS A 102 -8.56 6.41 10.88
C LYS A 102 -8.53 4.92 11.16
N THR A 103 -9.52 4.45 11.92
CA THR A 103 -9.73 3.05 12.28
C THR A 103 -11.08 2.56 11.76
N LEU A 104 -11.35 1.27 11.84
CA LEU A 104 -12.66 0.70 11.48
C LEU A 104 -13.81 1.27 12.36
N GLU A 105 -13.48 1.79 13.53
CA GLU A 105 -14.45 2.44 14.44
C GLU A 105 -15.08 3.69 13.82
N ASP A 106 -14.34 4.42 12.99
CA ASP A 106 -14.80 5.62 12.27
C ASP A 106 -15.79 5.28 11.13
N PHE A 107 -15.94 3.99 10.81
CA PHE A 107 -16.71 3.48 9.68
C PHE A 107 -17.80 2.48 10.09
N ARG A 108 -18.29 2.57 11.34
CA ARG A 108 -19.40 1.72 11.80
C ARG A 108 -20.62 1.88 10.91
N GLU A 109 -21.34 0.76 10.70
CA GLU A 109 -22.56 0.65 9.91
C GLU A 109 -22.42 1.07 8.42
N CYS A 110 -21.16 1.28 7.95
CA CYS A 110 -20.91 1.60 6.55
C CYS A 110 -21.03 0.37 5.64
N TYR A 111 -21.26 0.65 4.37
CA TYR A 111 -21.14 -0.36 3.31
C TYR A 111 -19.73 -0.37 2.74
N ALA A 112 -19.30 -1.54 2.28
CA ALA A 112 -17.97 -1.74 1.70
C ALA A 112 -18.03 -2.68 0.48
N VAL A 113 -16.97 -2.64 -0.32
CA VAL A 113 -16.65 -3.68 -1.31
C VAL A 113 -15.37 -4.37 -0.87
N GLY A 114 -15.36 -5.69 -0.90
CA GLY A 114 -14.22 -6.51 -0.49
C GLY A 114 -13.40 -7.04 -1.65
N GLY A 115 -12.17 -7.42 -1.35
CA GLY A 115 -11.30 -8.13 -2.30
C GLY A 115 -10.32 -9.03 -1.56
N ILE A 116 -9.97 -10.15 -2.17
CA ILE A 116 -9.12 -11.19 -1.58
C ILE A 116 -8.06 -11.62 -2.58
N ASP A 117 -6.79 -11.55 -2.17
CA ASP A 117 -5.67 -12.16 -2.86
C ASP A 117 -5.11 -13.31 -2.00
N LEU A 118 -5.29 -14.54 -2.49
CA LEU A 118 -4.86 -15.75 -1.78
C LEU A 118 -3.52 -16.26 -2.29
N SER A 119 -2.55 -16.30 -1.40
CA SER A 119 -1.30 -17.02 -1.63
C SER A 119 -1.42 -18.47 -1.16
N GLN A 120 -0.91 -19.41 -1.97
CA GLN A 120 -0.92 -20.83 -1.58
C GLN A 120 0.24 -21.20 -0.64
N THR A 121 1.44 -20.64 -0.82
CA THR A 121 2.63 -21.16 -0.09
C THR A 121 3.73 -20.15 0.23
N THR A 122 3.93 -19.10 -0.55
CA THR A 122 5.15 -18.26 -0.46
C THR A 122 4.90 -16.79 -0.22
N ASP A 123 3.82 -16.25 -0.73
CA ASP A 123 3.46 -14.84 -0.60
C ASP A 123 2.49 -14.61 0.58
N LEU A 124 2.19 -13.38 0.89
CA LEU A 124 1.18 -13.02 1.88
C LEU A 124 -0.21 -13.24 1.29
N THR A 125 -1.14 -13.71 2.10
CA THR A 125 -2.57 -13.61 1.79
C THR A 125 -3.08 -12.27 2.27
N ALA A 126 -3.86 -11.56 1.46
CA ALA A 126 -4.44 -10.27 1.80
C ALA A 126 -5.96 -10.28 1.61
N ALA A 127 -6.67 -9.73 2.58
CA ALA A 127 -8.11 -9.44 2.49
C ALA A 127 -8.32 -7.94 2.74
N SER A 128 -9.03 -7.29 1.85
CA SER A 128 -9.27 -5.84 1.89
C SER A 128 -10.75 -5.52 1.84
N VAL A 129 -11.12 -4.39 2.46
CA VAL A 129 -12.38 -3.70 2.21
C VAL A 129 -12.10 -2.27 1.81
N VAL A 130 -12.88 -1.78 0.85
CA VAL A 130 -12.88 -0.38 0.41
C VAL A 130 -14.23 0.20 0.78
N ILE A 131 -14.20 1.25 1.59
CA ILE A 131 -15.38 1.99 2.08
C ILE A 131 -15.37 3.36 1.43
N GLU A 132 -16.48 3.79 0.86
CA GLU A 132 -16.67 5.15 0.37
C GLU A 132 -17.39 5.98 1.44
N LYS A 133 -16.79 7.09 1.84
CA LYS A 133 -17.41 8.04 2.79
C LYS A 133 -17.07 9.46 2.36
N GLU A 134 -18.09 10.29 2.19
CA GLU A 134 -17.94 11.70 1.77
C GLU A 134 -17.13 11.88 0.47
N GLY A 135 -17.28 10.94 -0.47
CA GLY A 135 -16.58 10.97 -1.76
C GLY A 135 -15.12 10.47 -1.71
N VAL A 136 -14.62 10.08 -0.55
CA VAL A 136 -13.27 9.55 -0.35
C VAL A 136 -13.34 8.03 -0.13
N LEU A 137 -12.45 7.30 -0.78
CA LEU A 137 -12.30 5.85 -0.62
C LEU A 137 -11.28 5.53 0.46
N TYR A 138 -11.62 4.63 1.38
CA TYR A 138 -10.77 4.19 2.48
C TYR A 138 -10.52 2.69 2.39
N ALA A 139 -9.26 2.30 2.26
CA ALA A 139 -8.86 0.90 2.25
C ALA A 139 -8.39 0.43 3.62
N PHE A 140 -8.98 -0.68 4.08
CA PHE A 140 -8.54 -1.46 5.23
C PHE A 140 -8.14 -2.84 4.75
N THR A 141 -6.94 -3.28 5.10
CA THR A 141 -6.40 -4.56 4.66
C THR A 141 -5.85 -5.33 5.85
N GLN A 142 -6.27 -6.58 5.97
CA GLN A 142 -5.70 -7.56 6.88
C GLN A 142 -4.82 -8.52 6.07
N PHE A 143 -3.60 -8.72 6.56
CA PHE A 143 -2.70 -9.72 6.00
C PHE A 143 -2.69 -10.99 6.84
N PHE A 144 -2.45 -12.12 6.19
CA PHE A 144 -2.33 -13.42 6.82
C PHE A 144 -1.04 -14.11 6.36
N MET A 145 -0.38 -14.78 7.30
CA MET A 145 0.90 -15.44 7.07
C MET A 145 0.98 -16.72 7.90
N PRO A 146 1.50 -17.84 7.35
CA PRO A 146 1.76 -19.03 8.15
C PRO A 146 2.81 -18.77 9.24
N LYS A 147 2.60 -19.31 10.44
CA LYS A 147 3.49 -19.09 11.60
C LYS A 147 4.94 -19.45 11.30
N ASN A 148 5.17 -20.60 10.63
CA ASN A 148 6.51 -21.09 10.32
C ASN A 148 7.23 -20.28 9.23
N ARG A 149 6.54 -19.31 8.59
CA ARG A 149 7.11 -18.46 7.55
C ARG A 149 7.65 -17.11 8.06
N LEU A 150 7.26 -16.68 9.25
CA LEU A 150 7.56 -15.35 9.78
C LEU A 150 9.07 -15.04 9.72
N GLU A 151 9.91 -15.88 10.33
CA GLU A 151 11.35 -15.64 10.38
C GLU A 151 12.01 -15.75 9.01
N THR A 152 11.58 -16.72 8.20
CA THR A 152 12.13 -16.96 6.86
C THR A 152 11.83 -15.79 5.92
N LEU A 153 10.59 -15.32 5.87
CA LEU A 153 10.20 -14.18 5.03
C LEU A 153 10.82 -12.88 5.53
N GLN A 154 10.87 -12.66 6.86
CA GLN A 154 11.53 -11.50 7.43
C GLN A 154 13.01 -11.43 7.05
N ALA A 155 13.72 -12.57 7.05
CA ALA A 155 15.12 -12.64 6.65
C ALA A 155 15.29 -12.44 5.12
N ALA A 156 14.39 -13.01 4.32
CA ALA A 156 14.45 -12.94 2.85
C ALA A 156 14.15 -11.54 2.31
N ASP A 157 13.12 -10.89 2.86
CA ASP A 157 12.59 -9.62 2.34
C ASP A 157 13.20 -8.40 3.05
N GLY A 158 13.81 -8.60 4.22
CA GLY A 158 14.30 -7.51 5.06
C GLY A 158 13.19 -6.64 5.68
N VAL A 159 11.93 -7.13 5.63
CA VAL A 159 10.75 -6.46 6.19
C VAL A 159 10.51 -6.98 7.62
N PRO A 160 10.31 -6.12 8.62
CA PRO A 160 10.10 -6.55 10.01
C PRO A 160 8.64 -6.98 10.23
N TYR A 161 8.27 -8.14 9.72
CA TYR A 161 6.92 -8.68 9.82
C TYR A 161 6.46 -8.91 11.27
N ASP A 162 7.37 -9.19 12.18
CA ASP A 162 7.08 -9.31 13.62
C ASP A 162 6.48 -8.04 14.21
N ILE A 163 6.88 -6.86 13.73
CA ILE A 163 6.30 -5.57 14.14
C ILE A 163 4.87 -5.45 13.62
N PHE A 164 4.61 -5.88 12.38
CA PHE A 164 3.26 -5.83 11.80
C PHE A 164 2.33 -6.85 12.46
N VAL A 165 2.84 -8.00 12.88
CA VAL A 165 2.08 -8.96 13.71
C VAL A 165 1.70 -8.33 15.05
N LYS A 166 2.65 -7.70 15.76
CA LYS A 166 2.37 -7.02 17.04
C LYS A 166 1.37 -5.87 16.92
N LYS A 167 1.31 -5.22 15.76
CA LYS A 167 0.33 -4.16 15.45
C LYS A 167 -1.02 -4.68 14.97
N GLY A 168 -1.20 -6.00 14.82
CA GLY A 168 -2.43 -6.60 14.31
C GLY A 168 -2.66 -6.42 12.81
N ILE A 169 -1.66 -5.91 12.06
CA ILE A 169 -1.72 -5.75 10.59
C ILE A 169 -1.57 -7.11 9.91
N ILE A 170 -0.81 -8.03 10.51
CA ILE A 170 -0.67 -9.41 10.07
C ILE A 170 -1.24 -10.35 11.13
N THR A 171 -2.10 -11.26 10.72
CA THR A 171 -2.55 -12.40 11.51
C THR A 171 -1.71 -13.62 11.17
N LEU A 172 -1.08 -14.24 12.18
CA LEU A 172 -0.43 -15.55 12.02
C LEU A 172 -1.51 -16.62 11.93
N SER A 173 -1.62 -17.29 10.79
CA SER A 173 -2.69 -18.21 10.43
C SER A 173 -2.15 -19.54 9.97
N GLY A 174 -2.56 -20.61 10.65
CA GLY A 174 -2.01 -21.95 10.38
C GLY A 174 -0.51 -22.06 10.68
N ASP A 175 0.07 -23.21 10.42
CA ASP A 175 1.50 -23.45 10.67
C ASP A 175 2.34 -23.33 9.40
N ASN A 176 1.99 -24.07 8.34
CA ASN A 176 2.75 -24.14 7.08
C ASN A 176 2.03 -23.46 5.90
N TYR A 177 0.74 -23.26 6.01
CA TYR A 177 -0.11 -22.57 5.02
C TYR A 177 -1.19 -21.76 5.74
N VAL A 178 -1.70 -20.74 5.08
CA VAL A 178 -2.78 -19.89 5.64
C VAL A 178 -4.06 -20.73 5.75
N ASN A 179 -4.65 -20.74 6.94
CA ASN A 179 -5.99 -21.27 7.13
C ASN A 179 -7.02 -20.24 6.63
N TYR A 180 -7.61 -20.48 5.48
CA TYR A 180 -8.56 -19.56 4.85
C TYR A 180 -9.83 -19.31 5.69
N LYS A 181 -10.07 -20.14 6.71
CA LYS A 181 -11.11 -19.85 7.70
C LYS A 181 -10.84 -18.54 8.47
N ASP A 182 -9.58 -18.17 8.66
CA ASP A 182 -9.23 -16.91 9.32
C ASP A 182 -9.54 -15.71 8.41
N VAL A 183 -9.39 -15.84 7.08
CA VAL A 183 -9.82 -14.84 6.10
C VAL A 183 -11.34 -14.67 6.14
N PHE A 184 -12.10 -15.79 6.14
CA PHE A 184 -13.54 -15.78 6.30
C PHE A 184 -13.96 -15.08 7.61
N ASN A 185 -13.35 -15.48 8.73
CA ASN A 185 -13.65 -14.93 10.05
C ASN A 185 -13.39 -13.43 10.12
N TRP A 186 -12.42 -12.90 9.38
CA TRP A 186 -12.17 -11.47 9.33
C TRP A 186 -13.33 -10.68 8.70
N TYR A 187 -13.94 -11.18 7.61
CA TYR A 187 -15.13 -10.54 7.02
C TYR A 187 -16.35 -10.64 7.96
N VAL A 188 -16.54 -11.77 8.62
CA VAL A 188 -17.60 -11.93 9.64
C VAL A 188 -17.36 -10.97 10.79
N TRP A 189 -16.13 -10.85 11.27
CA TRP A 189 -15.76 -9.91 12.34
C TRP A 189 -16.02 -8.45 11.98
N LEU A 190 -15.79 -8.03 10.75
CA LEU A 190 -16.13 -6.69 10.27
C LEU A 190 -17.64 -6.42 10.40
N LEU A 191 -18.45 -7.39 10.01
CA LEU A 191 -19.92 -7.29 10.11
C LEU A 191 -20.40 -7.30 11.58
N GLU A 192 -19.93 -8.27 12.36
CA GLU A 192 -20.45 -8.47 13.74
C GLU A 192 -19.94 -7.40 14.71
N THR A 193 -18.71 -6.90 14.54
CA THR A 193 -18.10 -5.94 15.47
C THR A 193 -18.40 -4.49 15.11
N TYR A 194 -18.38 -4.17 13.82
CA TYR A 194 -18.51 -2.79 13.35
C TYR A 194 -19.78 -2.53 12.54
N GLY A 195 -20.58 -3.56 12.25
CA GLY A 195 -21.73 -3.42 11.35
C GLY A 195 -21.35 -3.11 9.89
N ILE A 196 -20.08 -3.28 9.51
CA ILE A 196 -19.61 -3.01 8.15
C ILE A 196 -20.15 -4.09 7.21
N ARG A 197 -21.01 -3.69 6.28
CA ARG A 197 -21.69 -4.59 5.35
C ARG A 197 -20.93 -4.66 4.02
N VAL A 198 -20.24 -5.76 3.80
CA VAL A 198 -19.49 -5.99 2.56
C VAL A 198 -20.47 -6.51 1.49
N LEU A 199 -20.80 -5.64 0.52
CA LEU A 199 -21.82 -5.90 -0.50
C LEU A 199 -21.38 -6.95 -1.54
N LYS A 200 -20.12 -6.90 -1.93
CA LYS A 200 -19.51 -7.82 -2.89
C LYS A 200 -18.07 -8.09 -2.48
N ILE A 201 -17.59 -9.31 -2.70
CA ILE A 201 -16.19 -9.69 -2.44
C ILE A 201 -15.58 -10.25 -3.73
N GLY A 202 -14.57 -9.56 -4.28
CA GLY A 202 -13.77 -9.99 -5.41
C GLY A 202 -12.66 -10.97 -5.01
N TYR A 203 -12.40 -11.94 -5.87
CA TYR A 203 -11.33 -12.91 -5.65
C TYR A 203 -10.76 -13.40 -6.97
N ASP A 204 -9.49 -13.81 -7.00
CA ASP A 204 -8.92 -14.45 -8.18
C ASP A 204 -9.64 -15.78 -8.48
N ARG A 205 -10.02 -15.99 -9.73
CA ARG A 205 -10.68 -17.19 -10.26
C ARG A 205 -10.02 -18.50 -9.81
N TYR A 206 -8.71 -18.51 -9.62
CA TYR A 206 -7.94 -19.68 -9.20
C TYR A 206 -7.82 -19.84 -7.69
N SER A 207 -8.54 -19.03 -6.92
CA SER A 207 -8.55 -19.06 -5.47
C SER A 207 -9.26 -20.30 -4.90
N ALA A 208 -9.06 -20.54 -3.59
CA ALA A 208 -9.62 -21.69 -2.90
C ALA A 208 -11.15 -21.68 -2.91
N GLN A 209 -11.75 -22.62 -3.59
CA GLN A 209 -13.19 -22.73 -3.75
C GLN A 209 -13.92 -22.85 -2.40
N TYR A 210 -13.34 -23.52 -1.39
CA TYR A 210 -14.05 -23.65 -0.09
C TYR A 210 -14.20 -22.33 0.64
N LEU A 211 -13.25 -21.40 0.53
CA LEU A 211 -13.43 -20.06 1.10
C LEU A 211 -14.61 -19.34 0.45
N VAL A 212 -14.71 -19.45 -0.88
CA VAL A 212 -15.80 -18.86 -1.65
C VAL A 212 -17.14 -19.46 -1.24
N ASP A 213 -17.20 -20.77 -1.05
CA ASP A 213 -18.42 -21.48 -0.62
C ASP A 213 -18.78 -21.10 0.84
N ASP A 214 -17.81 -21.00 1.75
CA ASP A 214 -18.05 -20.54 3.13
C ASP A 214 -18.62 -19.10 3.14
N LEU A 215 -18.04 -18.19 2.34
CA LEU A 215 -18.52 -16.80 2.23
C LEU A 215 -19.96 -16.76 1.70
N LYS A 216 -20.26 -17.49 0.64
CA LYS A 216 -21.62 -17.57 0.04
C LYS A 216 -22.63 -18.17 1.01
N ASN A 217 -22.26 -19.24 1.71
CA ASN A 217 -23.13 -19.92 2.67
C ASN A 217 -23.47 -19.01 3.87
N TYR A 218 -22.57 -18.11 4.24
CA TYR A 218 -22.82 -17.12 5.28
C TYR A 218 -23.72 -15.96 4.81
N GLY A 219 -23.77 -15.72 3.50
CA GLY A 219 -24.59 -14.67 2.88
C GLY A 219 -23.82 -13.56 2.21
N PHE A 220 -22.49 -13.66 2.08
CA PHE A 220 -21.71 -12.72 1.28
C PHE A 220 -21.88 -12.99 -0.21
N HIS A 221 -21.97 -11.95 -1.01
CA HIS A 221 -21.95 -12.05 -2.47
C HIS A 221 -20.51 -12.00 -2.99
N THR A 222 -20.08 -13.03 -3.66
CA THR A 222 -18.73 -13.14 -4.20
C THR A 222 -18.75 -13.19 -5.73
N ASP A 223 -17.71 -12.66 -6.38
CA ASP A 223 -17.54 -12.72 -7.82
C ASP A 223 -16.06 -12.84 -8.19
N ASP A 224 -15.76 -13.56 -9.26
CA ASP A 224 -14.39 -13.75 -9.70
C ASP A 224 -13.85 -12.54 -10.46
N VAL A 225 -12.58 -12.21 -10.19
CA VAL A 225 -11.82 -11.18 -10.90
C VAL A 225 -10.72 -11.85 -11.72
N TYR A 226 -10.67 -11.51 -13.00
CA TYR A 226 -9.61 -12.00 -13.87
C TYR A 226 -8.37 -11.11 -13.75
N GLN A 227 -7.28 -11.69 -13.23
CA GLN A 227 -5.99 -11.03 -13.03
C GLN A 227 -5.22 -10.91 -14.36
N GLY A 228 -5.26 -9.75 -15.00
CA GLY A 228 -4.58 -9.57 -16.27
C GLY A 228 -4.77 -8.17 -16.89
N GLU A 229 -4.69 -8.09 -18.21
CA GLU A 229 -4.88 -6.85 -18.96
C GLU A 229 -6.31 -6.27 -18.84
N ASN A 230 -7.26 -7.06 -18.38
CA ASN A 230 -8.63 -6.64 -18.08
C ASN A 230 -8.68 -5.60 -16.95
N LEU A 231 -7.67 -5.57 -16.08
CA LEU A 231 -7.57 -4.59 -15.00
C LEU A 231 -7.18 -3.18 -15.49
N THR A 232 -6.78 -3.02 -16.76
CA THR A 232 -6.37 -1.72 -17.31
C THR A 232 -7.35 -0.59 -17.04
N PRO A 233 -8.68 -0.72 -17.28
CA PRO A 233 -9.63 0.38 -17.02
C PRO A 233 -9.70 0.74 -15.54
N VAL A 234 -9.79 -0.27 -14.67
CA VAL A 234 -9.88 -0.11 -13.22
C VAL A 234 -8.64 0.58 -12.67
N ILE A 235 -7.43 0.13 -13.07
CA ILE A 235 -6.17 0.71 -12.61
C ILE A 235 -6.03 2.18 -13.07
N ARG A 236 -6.47 2.52 -14.30
CA ARG A 236 -6.45 3.92 -14.78
C ARG A 236 -7.37 4.84 -13.99
N GLU A 237 -8.59 4.40 -13.74
CA GLU A 237 -9.54 5.15 -12.91
C GLU A 237 -9.00 5.31 -11.49
N PHE A 238 -8.52 4.22 -10.90
CA PHE A 238 -7.99 4.22 -9.55
C PHE A 238 -6.73 5.09 -9.39
N GLU A 239 -5.86 5.12 -10.41
CA GLU A 239 -4.71 6.03 -10.44
C GLU A 239 -5.15 7.50 -10.37
N GLY A 240 -6.21 7.87 -11.11
CA GLY A 240 -6.81 9.20 -11.03
C GLY A 240 -7.28 9.53 -9.61
N ILE A 241 -8.10 8.66 -9.03
CA ILE A 241 -8.64 8.81 -7.67
C ILE A 241 -7.51 8.98 -6.63
N ILE A 242 -6.43 8.20 -6.74
CA ILE A 242 -5.28 8.31 -5.84
C ILE A 242 -4.57 9.67 -6.01
N LYS A 243 -4.37 10.11 -7.25
CA LYS A 243 -3.69 11.39 -7.55
C LYS A 243 -4.51 12.60 -7.12
N ASP A 244 -5.83 12.52 -7.23
CA ASP A 244 -6.76 13.57 -6.77
C ASP A 244 -6.84 13.63 -5.23
N GLY A 245 -6.30 12.60 -4.53
CA GLY A 245 -6.26 12.55 -3.08
C GLY A 245 -7.51 11.94 -2.45
N ASP A 246 -8.41 11.38 -3.26
CA ASP A 246 -9.68 10.78 -2.86
C ASP A 246 -9.58 9.28 -2.51
N PHE A 247 -8.36 8.78 -2.35
CA PHE A 247 -8.08 7.45 -1.81
C PHE A 247 -7.17 7.53 -0.61
N LYS A 248 -7.53 6.78 0.46
CA LYS A 248 -6.77 6.74 1.71
C LYS A 248 -6.47 5.31 2.15
N ILE A 249 -5.29 5.12 2.70
CA ILE A 249 -4.81 3.87 3.32
C ILE A 249 -4.82 4.07 4.84
N ALA A 250 -5.68 3.34 5.54
CA ALA A 250 -5.85 3.50 6.96
C ALA A 250 -4.73 2.81 7.75
N ASN A 251 -3.81 3.61 8.29
CA ASN A 251 -2.75 3.24 9.24
C ASN A 251 -2.04 1.90 8.93
N ASN A 252 -1.77 1.61 7.66
CA ASN A 252 -1.20 0.35 7.22
C ASN A 252 0.03 0.56 6.32
N LYS A 253 1.21 0.63 6.97
CA LYS A 253 2.50 0.79 6.27
C LYS A 253 2.86 -0.41 5.39
N LEU A 254 2.38 -1.60 5.72
CA LEU A 254 2.59 -2.77 4.88
C LEU A 254 1.80 -2.65 3.57
N LEU A 255 0.54 -2.20 3.64
CA LEU A 255 -0.26 -1.94 2.45
C LEU A 255 0.38 -0.85 1.57
N GLN A 256 0.87 0.23 2.17
CA GLN A 256 1.62 1.26 1.43
C GLN A 256 2.81 0.69 0.67
N SER A 257 3.58 -0.20 1.31
CA SER A 257 4.72 -0.84 0.63
C SER A 257 4.29 -1.71 -0.54
N HIS A 258 3.13 -2.40 -0.44
CA HIS A 258 2.58 -3.19 -1.54
C HIS A 258 2.15 -2.32 -2.72
N PHE A 259 1.63 -1.09 -2.50
CA PHE A 259 1.36 -0.12 -3.57
C PHE A 259 2.65 0.38 -4.23
N LEU A 260 3.70 0.64 -3.45
CA LEU A 260 5.00 1.10 -3.95
C LEU A 260 5.76 0.02 -4.74
N ASN A 261 5.43 -1.24 -4.51
CA ASN A 261 6.03 -2.39 -5.17
C ASN A 261 5.40 -2.73 -6.52
N VAL A 262 4.40 -1.95 -6.94
CA VAL A 262 3.71 -2.18 -8.22
C VAL A 262 4.43 -1.49 -9.36
N ALA A 263 4.64 -2.19 -10.46
CA ALA A 263 4.96 -1.66 -11.78
C ALA A 263 3.87 -2.08 -12.79
N LEU A 264 3.78 -1.38 -13.91
CA LEU A 264 2.84 -1.70 -14.97
C LEU A 264 3.57 -2.29 -16.17
N LYS A 265 3.25 -3.52 -16.53
CA LYS A 265 3.75 -4.15 -17.77
C LYS A 265 2.80 -3.83 -18.92
N HIS A 266 3.24 -2.95 -19.81
CA HIS A 266 2.49 -2.55 -20.99
C HIS A 266 2.58 -3.59 -22.10
N ASN A 267 1.45 -3.85 -22.74
CA ASN A 267 1.35 -4.57 -24.00
C ASN A 267 1.26 -3.55 -25.14
N MET A 268 2.27 -3.49 -25.98
CA MET A 268 2.37 -2.48 -27.06
C MET A 268 1.32 -2.68 -28.15
N GLU A 269 0.84 -3.91 -28.36
CA GLU A 269 -0.15 -4.23 -29.40
C GLU A 269 -1.59 -3.83 -28.96
N THR A 270 -1.96 -4.21 -27.72
CA THR A 270 -3.31 -3.96 -27.19
C THR A 270 -3.45 -2.60 -26.52
N ARG A 271 -2.35 -1.88 -26.25
CA ARG A 271 -2.27 -0.67 -25.45
C ARG A 271 -2.84 -0.84 -24.02
N LYS A 272 -2.94 -2.08 -23.58
CA LYS A 272 -3.34 -2.47 -22.23
C LYS A 272 -2.12 -2.73 -21.37
N PHE A 273 -2.32 -2.84 -20.08
CA PHE A 273 -1.28 -3.19 -19.13
C PHE A 273 -1.84 -4.06 -18.01
N ARG A 274 -0.94 -4.68 -17.29
CA ARG A 274 -1.25 -5.42 -16.06
C ARG A 274 -0.27 -5.06 -14.97
N PRO A 275 -0.67 -5.13 -13.70
CA PRO A 275 0.24 -4.94 -12.58
C PRO A 275 1.23 -6.12 -12.51
N ILE A 276 2.46 -5.78 -12.17
CA ILE A 276 3.53 -6.74 -11.89
C ILE A 276 4.32 -6.27 -10.67
N LYS A 277 5.03 -7.18 -10.03
CA LYS A 277 6.00 -6.84 -8.98
C LYS A 277 7.16 -6.04 -9.59
N ILE A 278 7.56 -4.96 -8.93
CA ILE A 278 8.66 -4.09 -9.37
C ILE A 278 10.00 -4.85 -9.39
N GLU A 279 10.14 -5.82 -8.50
CA GLU A 279 11.26 -6.76 -8.40
C GLU A 279 10.78 -8.12 -7.88
N GLN A 280 11.57 -9.16 -8.10
CA GLN A 280 11.16 -10.54 -7.84
C GLN A 280 10.75 -10.82 -6.39
N ARG A 281 11.38 -10.14 -5.41
CA ARG A 281 11.10 -10.31 -3.98
C ARG A 281 10.06 -9.34 -3.43
N ALA A 282 9.54 -8.46 -4.27
CA ALA A 282 8.51 -7.52 -3.85
C ALA A 282 7.16 -8.23 -3.66
N HIS A 283 6.39 -7.76 -2.70
CA HIS A 283 5.02 -8.22 -2.46
C HIS A 283 4.03 -7.14 -2.90
N ILE A 284 2.96 -7.55 -3.60
CA ILE A 284 1.87 -6.69 -4.06
C ILE A 284 0.48 -7.22 -3.67
N ASP A 285 0.40 -8.24 -2.86
CA ASP A 285 -0.83 -8.97 -2.51
C ASP A 285 -1.91 -8.03 -1.93
N GLY A 286 -1.50 -7.10 -1.05
CA GLY A 286 -2.41 -6.08 -0.53
C GLY A 286 -2.94 -5.14 -1.60
N PHE A 287 -2.13 -4.76 -2.59
CA PHE A 287 -2.60 -3.98 -3.73
C PHE A 287 -3.58 -4.80 -4.58
N VAL A 288 -3.26 -6.07 -4.85
CA VAL A 288 -4.12 -6.96 -5.65
C VAL A 288 -5.48 -7.12 -4.97
N SER A 289 -5.54 -7.37 -3.66
CA SER A 289 -6.81 -7.46 -2.94
C SER A 289 -7.64 -6.16 -3.00
N VAL A 290 -6.99 -4.98 -2.96
CA VAL A 290 -7.69 -3.70 -3.15
C VAL A 290 -8.18 -3.54 -4.59
N ILE A 291 -7.41 -3.94 -5.60
CA ILE A 291 -7.82 -3.87 -7.02
C ILE A 291 -8.99 -4.82 -7.30
N ASP A 292 -9.05 -5.97 -6.65
CA ASP A 292 -10.20 -6.87 -6.77
C ASP A 292 -11.48 -6.22 -6.21
N ALA A 293 -11.39 -5.53 -5.07
CA ALA A 293 -12.50 -4.74 -4.55
C ALA A 293 -12.90 -3.61 -5.52
N MET A 294 -11.92 -2.85 -6.04
CA MET A 294 -12.18 -1.76 -6.98
C MET A 294 -12.78 -2.26 -8.31
N THR A 295 -12.39 -3.46 -8.75
CA THR A 295 -12.97 -4.09 -9.94
C THR A 295 -14.46 -4.37 -9.76
N LEU A 296 -14.85 -4.89 -8.59
CA LEU A 296 -16.28 -5.11 -8.30
C LEU A 296 -17.03 -3.80 -8.08
N ARG A 297 -16.39 -2.79 -7.44
CA ARG A 297 -16.98 -1.45 -7.33
C ARG A 297 -17.33 -0.87 -8.70
N GLN A 298 -16.42 -0.98 -9.68
CA GLN A 298 -16.67 -0.52 -11.04
C GLN A 298 -17.71 -1.39 -11.76
N LYS A 299 -17.60 -2.73 -11.68
CA LYS A 299 -18.50 -3.68 -12.36
C LYS A 299 -19.94 -3.54 -11.90
N TYR A 300 -20.16 -3.31 -10.62
CA TYR A 300 -21.50 -3.22 -10.01
C TYR A 300 -21.87 -1.80 -9.61
N HIS A 301 -21.30 -0.78 -10.26
CA HIS A 301 -21.49 0.63 -9.90
C HIS A 301 -22.97 1.04 -9.80
N GLU A 302 -23.85 0.59 -10.69
CA GLU A 302 -25.29 0.88 -10.63
C GLU A 302 -25.99 0.23 -9.44
N GLU A 303 -25.54 -0.98 -9.04
CA GLU A 303 -26.14 -1.75 -7.94
C GLU A 303 -25.65 -1.30 -6.56
N VAL A 304 -24.36 -1.01 -6.42
CA VAL A 304 -23.74 -0.73 -5.13
C VAL A 304 -23.45 0.77 -4.91
N GLY A 305 -23.37 1.57 -5.96
CA GLY A 305 -22.88 2.95 -5.90
C GLY A 305 -23.71 3.86 -5.00
N GLU A 306 -25.04 3.75 -5.01
CA GLU A 306 -25.89 4.53 -4.12
C GLU A 306 -25.78 4.07 -2.65
N LEU A 307 -25.65 2.75 -2.42
CA LEU A 307 -25.48 2.20 -1.08
C LEU A 307 -24.13 2.61 -0.47
N LEU A 308 -23.05 2.60 -1.26
CA LEU A 308 -21.72 3.01 -0.81
C LEU A 308 -21.68 4.50 -0.41
N LYS A 309 -22.40 5.37 -1.14
CA LYS A 309 -22.45 6.81 -0.87
C LYS A 309 -23.33 7.18 0.32
N ASN A 310 -24.35 6.37 0.59
CA ASN A 310 -25.34 6.64 1.64
C ASN A 310 -24.96 6.07 3.02
N ALA A 311 -23.74 5.60 3.19
CA ALA A 311 -23.21 5.23 4.49
C ALA A 311 -22.97 6.53 5.29
N ALA A 312 -23.97 6.85 6.14
CA ALA A 312 -24.01 8.05 6.96
C ALA A 312 -22.92 8.08 8.05
#